data_1ce5b19db70e0491d0f75bd2caa04581
#
_entry.id   1ce5b19db70e0491d0f75bd2caa04581
#
_cell.length_a   1.000
_cell.length_b   1.000
_cell.length_c   1.000
_cell.angle_alpha   90.00
_cell.angle_beta   90.00
_cell.angle_gamma   90.00
#
_symmetry.space_group_name_H-M   'P 1'
#
loop_
_entity.id
_entity.type
_entity.pdbx_description
1 polymer ?
#
loop_
_entity_poly.entity_id
_entity_poly.type
_entity_poly.pdbx_seq_one_letter_code
_entity_poly.pdbx_strand_id
1 'polypeptide(L)'
;MEYAALLRVGEDEIISVCPFDGTEDTLRVTEPLGKVICMSTSHIAFLDAIGCDSVVCGVSGAAYVSSRMLRERFDAGLVYDVGYDQAPDYERIVALQPDVLLAYRVSAAESPFLAKLSSLGVRVFTLYEFLEDHPLGRAEYIKAFGTMTGRRSLADSLFAAIANDYNLIAKRIDDQIDYPQSKKIGVHAHSDSLSGLKPNSEYDRKVNPKAENKGPVRIKVLMNIPYGDVWYVPGGESYMARLVRDAGGEILGAKEGESQSRAITVEEAYVLSKEADCWLNPGWCRSRRDLDASNPMFKNFRIPAIYNNTRRVTSGGGNDFWESGYVNPQVILKDLRTIFDAVKSGKSVSDSLYYYIEVK
;
A
#
# COMPACT_ATOMS: atom_id res chain seq x y z
N MET A 1 8.18 14.87 -8.46
CA MET A 1 7.46 13.63 -8.12
C MET A 1 6.23 13.52 -9.01
N GLU A 2 5.83 12.33 -9.39
CA GLU A 2 4.67 12.11 -10.26
C GLU A 2 3.43 11.67 -9.46
N TYR A 3 3.64 10.89 -8.41
CA TYR A 3 2.58 10.29 -7.60
C TYR A 3 2.60 10.76 -6.14
N ALA A 4 3.77 11.06 -5.56
CA ALA A 4 3.86 11.52 -4.19
C ALA A 4 3.42 12.99 -4.07
N ALA A 5 2.51 13.26 -3.12
CA ALA A 5 1.94 14.59 -2.87
C ALA A 5 2.66 15.32 -1.72
N LEU A 6 3.21 14.59 -0.77
CA LEU A 6 3.80 15.12 0.47
C LEU A 6 5.32 15.23 0.42
N LEU A 7 5.92 15.02 -0.76
CA LEU A 7 7.36 15.04 -0.92
C LEU A 7 7.77 15.68 -2.25
N ARG A 8 8.80 16.52 -2.21
CA ARG A 8 9.49 17.04 -3.41
C ARG A 8 10.98 16.72 -3.32
N VAL A 9 11.56 16.25 -4.41
CA VAL A 9 12.98 15.82 -4.45
C VAL A 9 13.69 16.54 -5.58
N GLY A 10 14.65 17.40 -5.20
CA GLY A 10 15.59 18.07 -6.08
C GLY A 10 16.87 17.27 -6.30
N GLU A 11 17.91 17.93 -6.80
CA GLU A 11 19.23 17.32 -7.00
C GLU A 11 19.97 17.11 -5.66
N ASP A 12 19.95 18.12 -4.80
CA ASP A 12 20.66 18.18 -3.53
C ASP A 12 19.75 18.55 -2.34
N GLU A 13 18.44 18.59 -2.56
CA GLU A 13 17.48 18.89 -1.51
C GLU A 13 16.22 18.02 -1.58
N ILE A 14 15.65 17.75 -0.40
CA ILE A 14 14.42 17.01 -0.22
C ILE A 14 13.52 17.87 0.65
N ILE A 15 12.31 18.13 0.18
CA ILE A 15 11.31 18.92 0.91
C ILE A 15 10.15 18.00 1.27
N SER A 16 9.91 17.83 2.56
CA SER A 16 8.78 17.11 3.12
C SER A 16 7.70 18.10 3.54
N VAL A 17 6.45 17.83 3.16
CA VAL A 17 5.30 18.67 3.44
C VAL A 17 4.43 18.01 4.51
N CYS A 18 4.28 18.67 5.65
CA CYS A 18 3.41 18.19 6.72
C CYS A 18 1.93 18.27 6.30
N PRO A 19 1.20 17.16 6.23
CA PRO A 19 -0.20 17.18 5.78
C PRO A 19 -1.17 17.77 6.82
N PHE A 20 -0.72 17.99 8.05
CA PHE A 20 -1.56 18.47 9.15
C PHE A 20 -1.65 20.00 9.23
N ASP A 21 -0.56 20.69 8.86
CA ASP A 21 -0.44 22.15 9.00
C ASP A 21 0.17 22.84 7.77
N GLY A 22 0.58 22.06 6.76
CA GLY A 22 1.19 22.56 5.53
C GLY A 22 2.63 23.06 5.70
N THR A 23 3.26 22.88 6.87
CA THR A 23 4.66 23.27 7.05
C THR A 23 5.61 22.40 6.23
N GLU A 24 6.70 22.99 5.78
CA GLU A 24 7.73 22.33 4.99
C GLU A 24 9.00 22.16 5.81
N ASP A 25 9.58 20.97 5.77
CA ASP A 25 10.92 20.69 6.28
C ASP A 25 11.84 20.38 5.09
N THR A 26 13.05 20.95 5.08
CA THR A 26 14.00 20.78 3.98
C THR A 26 15.26 20.10 4.48
N LEU A 27 15.58 18.95 3.90
CA LEU A 27 16.87 18.28 4.10
C LEU A 27 17.77 18.58 2.90
N ARG A 28 18.86 19.31 3.14
CA ARG A 28 19.92 19.52 2.13
C ARG A 28 20.96 18.44 2.22
N VAL A 29 21.32 17.87 1.08
CA VAL A 29 22.24 16.74 0.94
C VAL A 29 23.37 17.16 0.01
N THR A 30 24.39 17.81 0.57
CA THR A 30 25.60 18.24 -0.17
C THR A 30 26.59 17.10 -0.39
N GLU A 31 26.54 16.09 0.49
CA GLU A 31 27.30 14.84 0.40
C GLU A 31 26.43 13.67 0.82
N PRO A 32 26.66 12.45 0.29
CA PRO A 32 25.90 11.27 0.68
C PRO A 32 25.96 11.02 2.18
N LEU A 33 24.81 10.78 2.80
CA LEU A 33 24.70 10.51 4.23
C LEU A 33 25.36 9.16 4.56
N GLY A 34 26.12 9.13 5.64
CA GLY A 34 26.86 7.95 6.12
C GLY A 34 26.24 7.29 7.34
N LYS A 35 25.44 8.03 8.13
CA LYS A 35 24.82 7.55 9.37
C LYS A 35 23.37 8.01 9.49
N VAL A 36 22.45 7.08 9.37
CA VAL A 36 21.01 7.36 9.41
C VAL A 36 20.37 6.55 10.53
N ILE A 37 19.51 7.19 11.32
CA ILE A 37 18.60 6.52 12.24
C ILE A 37 17.20 6.46 11.60
N CYS A 38 16.59 5.28 11.55
CA CYS A 38 15.26 5.04 10.98
C CYS A 38 14.24 4.78 12.09
N MET A 39 13.26 5.67 12.25
CA MET A 39 12.17 5.48 13.22
C MET A 39 10.99 4.67 12.65
N SER A 40 11.02 4.34 11.35
CA SER A 40 10.04 3.47 10.69
C SER A 40 10.74 2.36 9.91
N THR A 41 10.14 1.16 9.85
CA THR A 41 10.66 0.05 9.05
C THR A 41 10.50 0.31 7.55
N SER A 42 9.55 1.16 7.11
CA SER A 42 9.44 1.61 5.72
C SER A 42 10.69 2.37 5.25
N HIS A 43 11.30 3.20 6.12
CA HIS A 43 12.55 3.90 5.80
C HIS A 43 13.70 2.91 5.53
N ILE A 44 13.73 1.82 6.30
CA ILE A 44 14.69 0.72 6.11
C ILE A 44 14.49 0.07 4.75
N ALA A 45 13.25 -0.21 4.38
CA ALA A 45 12.92 -0.85 3.12
C ALA A 45 13.38 -0.04 1.89
N PHE A 46 13.29 1.29 1.93
CA PHE A 46 13.80 2.15 0.86
C PHE A 46 15.32 2.09 0.75
N LEU A 47 16.03 2.12 1.89
CA LEU A 47 17.49 2.00 1.90
C LEU A 47 17.97 0.62 1.43
N ASP A 48 17.31 -0.45 1.88
CA ASP A 48 17.57 -1.84 1.49
C ASP A 48 17.38 -2.03 -0.04
N ALA A 49 16.28 -1.49 -0.59
CA ALA A 49 15.96 -1.60 -2.01
C ALA A 49 17.04 -0.99 -2.94
N ILE A 50 17.74 0.04 -2.48
CA ILE A 50 18.84 0.67 -3.24
C ILE A 50 20.24 0.19 -2.78
N GLY A 51 20.32 -0.84 -1.91
CA GLY A 51 21.56 -1.41 -1.39
C GLY A 51 22.36 -0.43 -0.51
N CYS A 52 21.67 0.38 0.29
CA CYS A 52 22.23 1.37 1.20
C CYS A 52 21.92 1.09 2.68
N ASP A 53 21.57 -0.13 3.04
CA ASP A 53 21.35 -0.57 4.43
C ASP A 53 22.57 -0.30 5.32
N SER A 54 23.77 -0.23 4.74
CA SER A 54 25.03 0.05 5.45
C SER A 54 25.09 1.43 6.13
N VAL A 55 24.28 2.41 5.69
CA VAL A 55 24.23 3.74 6.32
C VAL A 55 23.36 3.74 7.59
N VAL A 56 22.53 2.71 7.82
CA VAL A 56 21.69 2.61 9.00
C VAL A 56 22.53 2.28 10.21
N CYS A 57 22.54 3.17 11.20
CA CYS A 57 23.24 2.98 12.48
C CYS A 57 22.29 2.78 13.67
N GLY A 58 21.00 3.13 13.53
CA GLY A 58 20.01 2.93 14.56
C GLY A 58 18.60 2.73 13.99
N VAL A 59 17.77 1.97 14.70
CA VAL A 59 16.39 1.66 14.34
C VAL A 59 15.49 1.72 15.54
N SER A 60 14.23 2.12 15.34
CA SER A 60 13.19 1.98 16.36
C SER A 60 12.60 0.58 16.29
N GLY A 61 12.78 -0.21 17.37
CA GLY A 61 12.20 -1.55 17.49
C GLY A 61 12.81 -2.58 16.54
N ALA A 62 14.08 -2.93 16.74
CA ALA A 62 14.80 -3.92 15.92
C ALA A 62 14.05 -5.25 15.71
N ALA A 63 13.23 -5.67 16.69
CA ALA A 63 12.43 -6.90 16.59
C ALA A 63 11.38 -6.87 15.46
N TYR A 64 10.96 -5.67 15.03
CA TYR A 64 9.97 -5.50 13.96
C TYR A 64 10.58 -5.47 12.56
N VAL A 65 11.90 -5.31 12.45
CA VAL A 65 12.60 -5.20 11.16
C VAL A 65 12.53 -6.52 10.40
N SER A 66 12.02 -6.50 9.17
CA SER A 66 11.94 -7.66 8.27
C SER A 66 13.18 -7.83 7.40
N SER A 67 13.89 -6.73 7.07
CA SER A 67 15.12 -6.77 6.28
C SER A 67 16.15 -7.70 6.89
N ARG A 68 16.52 -8.76 6.13
CA ARG A 68 17.51 -9.74 6.57
C ARG A 68 18.89 -9.11 6.73
N MET A 69 19.28 -8.24 5.79
CA MET A 69 20.59 -7.58 5.81
C MET A 69 20.74 -6.71 7.05
N LEU A 70 19.70 -5.96 7.40
CA LEU A 70 19.74 -5.11 8.58
C LEU A 70 19.74 -5.92 9.88
N ARG A 71 19.02 -7.02 9.93
CA ARG A 71 19.03 -7.94 11.09
C ARG A 71 20.40 -8.58 11.31
N GLU A 72 21.08 -9.04 10.24
CA GLU A 72 22.45 -9.54 10.30
C GLU A 72 23.42 -8.47 10.85
N ARG A 73 23.25 -7.19 10.44
CA ARG A 73 24.03 -6.07 10.96
C ARG A 73 23.71 -5.74 12.42
N PHE A 74 22.44 -5.89 12.83
CA PHE A 74 22.03 -5.73 14.22
C PHE A 74 22.68 -6.81 15.11
N ASP A 75 22.61 -8.07 14.68
CA ASP A 75 23.24 -9.20 15.38
C ASP A 75 24.78 -9.06 15.48
N ALA A 76 25.38 -8.41 14.49
CA ALA A 76 26.81 -8.08 14.48
C ALA A 76 27.18 -6.84 15.33
N GLY A 77 26.20 -6.17 15.98
CA GLY A 77 26.41 -4.96 16.78
C GLY A 77 26.77 -3.70 15.98
N LEU A 78 26.42 -3.67 14.68
CA LEU A 78 26.65 -2.53 13.78
C LEU A 78 25.44 -1.60 13.67
N VAL A 79 24.28 -2.03 14.18
CA VAL A 79 23.02 -1.27 14.23
C VAL A 79 22.46 -1.41 15.64
N TYR A 80 21.90 -0.33 16.18
CA TYR A 80 21.40 -0.29 17.54
C TYR A 80 19.89 -0.05 17.57
N ASP A 81 19.19 -0.71 18.50
CA ASP A 81 17.81 -0.33 18.85
C ASP A 81 17.85 0.95 19.67
N VAL A 82 17.14 1.97 19.20
CA VAL A 82 17.09 3.30 19.84
C VAL A 82 15.78 3.54 20.60
N GLY A 83 14.99 2.49 20.81
CA GLY A 83 13.72 2.55 21.51
C GLY A 83 12.58 3.09 20.63
N TYR A 84 11.48 3.46 21.30
CA TYR A 84 10.26 3.97 20.66
C TYR A 84 9.97 5.40 21.11
N ASP A 85 9.04 6.08 20.45
CA ASP A 85 8.63 7.46 20.78
C ASP A 85 8.26 7.66 22.24
N GLN A 86 7.66 6.66 22.90
CA GLN A 86 7.30 6.71 24.32
C GLN A 86 8.44 6.35 25.28
N ALA A 87 9.48 5.67 24.79
CA ALA A 87 10.63 5.22 25.56
C ALA A 87 11.92 5.26 24.71
N PRO A 88 12.34 6.45 24.25
CA PRO A 88 13.52 6.60 23.39
C PRO A 88 14.81 6.55 24.22
N ASP A 89 15.85 5.96 23.64
CA ASP A 89 17.21 6.01 24.18
C ASP A 89 17.96 7.26 23.64
N TYR A 90 17.71 8.40 24.25
CA TYR A 90 18.31 9.68 23.86
C TYR A 90 19.83 9.64 23.91
N GLU A 91 20.41 9.00 24.91
CA GLU A 91 21.86 8.92 25.08
C GLU A 91 22.49 8.17 23.92
N ARG A 92 21.90 7.05 23.55
CA ARG A 92 22.34 6.26 22.41
C ARG A 92 22.18 6.99 21.08
N ILE A 93 21.03 7.65 20.85
CA ILE A 93 20.79 8.44 19.65
C ILE A 93 21.88 9.52 19.48
N VAL A 94 22.18 10.27 20.55
CA VAL A 94 23.21 11.31 20.51
C VAL A 94 24.61 10.71 20.35
N ALA A 95 24.91 9.59 21.04
CA ALA A 95 26.21 8.93 20.96
C ALA A 95 26.51 8.36 19.54
N LEU A 96 25.49 7.95 18.80
CA LEU A 96 25.63 7.48 17.41
C LEU A 96 26.02 8.59 16.44
N GLN A 97 25.80 9.86 16.78
CA GLN A 97 26.08 11.02 15.94
C GLN A 97 25.54 10.84 14.51
N PRO A 98 24.22 10.67 14.33
CA PRO A 98 23.64 10.48 13.01
C PRO A 98 23.70 11.78 12.20
N ASP A 99 23.90 11.67 10.89
CA ASP A 99 23.76 12.78 9.95
C ASP A 99 22.29 13.26 9.91
N VAL A 100 21.36 12.30 10.05
CA VAL A 100 19.92 12.54 10.13
C VAL A 100 19.21 11.43 10.90
N LEU A 101 18.17 11.78 11.65
CA LEU A 101 17.17 10.86 12.17
C LEU A 101 15.90 11.05 11.33
N LEU A 102 15.50 9.99 10.61
CA LEU A 102 14.28 9.94 9.82
C LEU A 102 13.11 9.57 10.73
N ALA A 103 12.17 10.51 10.89
CA ALA A 103 11.02 10.38 11.75
C ALA A 103 9.71 10.33 10.96
N TYR A 104 8.60 10.10 11.67
CA TYR A 104 7.24 10.25 11.17
C TYR A 104 6.39 10.95 12.23
N ARG A 105 5.25 11.55 11.83
CA ARG A 105 4.24 12.14 12.73
C ARG A 105 2.86 11.67 12.31
N VAL A 106 2.03 11.33 13.30
CA VAL A 106 0.68 10.79 13.08
C VAL A 106 -0.44 11.81 13.36
N SER A 107 -0.06 13.03 13.81
CA SER A 107 -1.01 14.10 14.12
C SER A 107 -0.35 15.47 14.00
N ALA A 108 -1.18 16.53 14.03
CA ALA A 108 -0.72 17.92 14.07
C ALA A 108 0.03 18.27 15.38
N ALA A 109 -0.22 17.53 16.47
CA ALA A 109 0.44 17.81 17.74
C ALA A 109 1.96 17.69 17.62
N GLU A 110 2.67 18.65 18.22
CA GLU A 110 4.12 18.57 18.32
C GLU A 110 4.54 17.31 19.09
N SER A 111 5.54 16.62 18.59
CA SER A 111 6.09 15.44 19.26
C SER A 111 7.16 15.90 20.28
N PRO A 112 6.92 15.75 21.58
CA PRO A 112 7.92 16.10 22.61
C PRO A 112 9.24 15.35 22.41
N PHE A 113 9.17 14.12 21.88
CA PHE A 113 10.32 13.31 21.54
C PHE A 113 11.18 13.99 20.46
N LEU A 114 10.58 14.40 19.33
CA LEU A 114 11.29 15.03 18.22
C LEU A 114 11.85 16.41 18.60
N ALA A 115 11.05 17.20 19.35
CA ALA A 115 11.50 18.50 19.86
C ALA A 115 12.72 18.35 20.81
N LYS A 116 12.71 17.33 21.68
CA LYS A 116 13.84 17.03 22.55
C LYS A 116 15.10 16.66 21.78
N LEU A 117 14.97 15.79 20.75
CA LEU A 117 16.11 15.41 19.90
C LEU A 117 16.73 16.63 19.19
N SER A 118 15.88 17.49 18.62
CA SER A 118 16.32 18.73 17.97
C SER A 118 17.06 19.63 18.98
N SER A 119 16.59 19.74 20.23
CA SER A 119 17.25 20.50 21.29
C SER A 119 18.62 19.92 21.70
N LEU A 120 18.85 18.62 21.47
CA LEU A 120 20.11 17.92 21.68
C LEU A 120 21.05 17.99 20.47
N GLY A 121 20.68 18.73 19.42
CA GLY A 121 21.48 18.93 18.21
C GLY A 121 21.37 17.80 17.17
N VAL A 122 20.43 16.87 17.34
CA VAL A 122 20.17 15.84 16.35
C VAL A 122 19.34 16.43 15.20
N ARG A 123 19.81 16.31 13.98
CA ARG A 123 19.00 16.68 12.78
C ARG A 123 17.87 15.67 12.62
N VAL A 124 16.66 16.12 12.84
CA VAL A 124 15.44 15.34 12.61
C VAL A 124 14.85 15.74 11.26
N PHE A 125 14.46 14.77 10.43
CA PHE A 125 13.75 14.98 9.19
C PHE A 125 12.51 14.08 9.15
N THR A 126 11.34 14.68 9.02
CA THR A 126 10.07 13.95 9.09
C THR A 126 9.56 13.59 7.70
N LEU A 127 9.20 12.33 7.51
CA LEU A 127 8.62 11.78 6.28
C LEU A 127 7.17 11.36 6.53
N TYR A 128 6.34 11.37 5.48
CA TYR A 128 4.91 11.11 5.56
C TYR A 128 4.44 10.09 4.51
N GLU A 129 5.32 9.19 4.08
CA GLU A 129 5.04 8.18 3.06
C GLU A 129 3.81 7.34 3.38
N PHE A 130 3.59 7.06 4.67
CA PHE A 130 2.45 6.24 5.12
C PHE A 130 1.10 6.95 4.96
N LEU A 131 1.09 8.28 4.77
CA LEU A 131 -0.10 9.10 4.52
C LEU A 131 -0.37 9.34 3.02
N GLU A 132 0.53 8.91 2.14
CA GLU A 132 0.26 8.94 0.71
C GLU A 132 -0.85 7.95 0.36
N ASP A 133 -1.90 8.44 -0.28
CA ASP A 133 -3.04 7.63 -0.69
C ASP A 133 -2.74 6.76 -1.92
N HIS A 134 -1.84 7.24 -2.80
CA HIS A 134 -1.49 6.51 -4.01
C HIS A 134 -0.39 5.46 -3.74
N PRO A 135 -0.57 4.18 -4.14
CA PRO A 135 0.45 3.15 -3.92
C PRO A 135 1.81 3.49 -4.53
N LEU A 136 1.83 4.05 -5.74
CA LEU A 136 3.06 4.55 -6.35
C LEU A 136 3.59 5.80 -5.67
N GLY A 137 2.74 6.62 -5.03
CA GLY A 137 3.19 7.77 -4.24
C GLY A 137 4.06 7.35 -3.07
N ARG A 138 3.68 6.27 -2.36
CA ARG A 138 4.53 5.69 -1.30
C ARG A 138 5.85 5.17 -1.85
N ALA A 139 5.82 4.40 -2.94
CA ALA A 139 7.02 3.84 -3.55
C ALA A 139 7.97 4.92 -4.08
N GLU A 140 7.44 6.06 -4.52
CA GLU A 140 8.23 7.16 -5.10
C GLU A 140 9.18 7.82 -4.10
N TYR A 141 8.96 7.63 -2.78
CA TYR A 141 9.90 8.06 -1.74
C TYR A 141 11.31 7.44 -1.91
N ILE A 142 11.45 6.30 -2.61
CA ILE A 142 12.76 5.72 -2.93
C ILE A 142 13.71 6.75 -3.57
N LYS A 143 13.18 7.73 -4.31
CA LYS A 143 13.96 8.79 -4.95
C LYS A 143 14.63 9.73 -3.91
N ALA A 144 13.94 10.02 -2.79
CA ALA A 144 14.52 10.77 -1.69
C ALA A 144 15.69 10.02 -1.04
N PHE A 145 15.48 8.73 -0.77
CA PHE A 145 16.55 7.88 -0.23
C PHE A 145 17.72 7.75 -1.19
N GLY A 146 17.45 7.71 -2.50
CA GLY A 146 18.49 7.78 -3.54
C GLY A 146 19.28 9.08 -3.50
N THR A 147 18.62 10.24 -3.32
CA THR A 147 19.29 11.54 -3.14
C THR A 147 20.10 11.55 -1.85
N MET A 148 19.53 11.10 -0.71
CA MET A 148 20.23 11.03 0.58
C MET A 148 21.54 10.23 0.52
N THR A 149 21.60 9.20 -0.30
CA THR A 149 22.72 8.24 -0.33
C THR A 149 23.59 8.33 -1.58
N GLY A 150 23.37 9.32 -2.45
CA GLY A 150 24.10 9.47 -3.71
C GLY A 150 23.74 8.39 -4.76
N ARG A 151 22.60 7.72 -4.61
CA ARG A 151 22.12 6.66 -5.53
C ARG A 151 20.87 7.06 -6.32
N ARG A 152 20.72 8.35 -6.61
CA ARG A 152 19.53 8.89 -7.27
C ARG A 152 19.20 8.18 -8.59
N SER A 153 20.16 7.99 -9.48
CA SER A 153 19.93 7.33 -10.77
C SER A 153 19.44 5.89 -10.64
N LEU A 154 19.94 5.15 -9.63
CA LEU A 154 19.45 3.80 -9.33
C LEU A 154 18.00 3.85 -8.82
N ALA A 155 17.70 4.75 -7.90
CA ALA A 155 16.37 4.93 -7.33
C ALA A 155 15.34 5.32 -8.41
N ASP A 156 15.69 6.24 -9.32
CA ASP A 156 14.85 6.63 -10.46
C ASP A 156 14.57 5.45 -11.38
N SER A 157 15.57 4.64 -11.69
CA SER A 157 15.44 3.45 -12.54
C SER A 157 14.56 2.37 -11.89
N LEU A 158 14.75 2.12 -10.58
CA LEU A 158 13.95 1.17 -9.83
C LEU A 158 12.49 1.62 -9.74
N PHE A 159 12.26 2.90 -9.42
CA PHE A 159 10.89 3.44 -9.38
C PHE A 159 10.21 3.34 -10.74
N ALA A 160 10.90 3.66 -11.84
CA ALA A 160 10.34 3.54 -13.18
C ALA A 160 9.92 2.09 -13.51
N ALA A 161 10.71 1.10 -13.11
CA ALA A 161 10.37 -0.32 -13.28
C ALA A 161 9.16 -0.70 -12.42
N ILE A 162 9.12 -0.30 -11.15
CA ILE A 162 8.00 -0.54 -10.22
C ILE A 162 6.70 0.07 -10.77
N ALA A 163 6.76 1.33 -11.21
CA ALA A 163 5.60 2.03 -11.75
C ALA A 163 5.09 1.39 -13.05
N ASN A 164 6.00 1.00 -13.95
CA ASN A 164 5.64 0.28 -15.17
C ASN A 164 4.93 -1.03 -14.86
N ASP A 165 5.49 -1.86 -13.97
CA ASP A 165 4.91 -3.15 -13.60
C ASP A 165 3.55 -2.98 -12.92
N TYR A 166 3.42 -2.02 -12.00
CA TYR A 166 2.15 -1.68 -11.35
C TYR A 166 1.08 -1.31 -12.38
N ASN A 167 1.40 -0.36 -13.26
CA ASN A 167 0.47 0.14 -14.28
C ASN A 167 0.09 -0.94 -15.30
N LEU A 168 1.00 -1.85 -15.65
CA LEU A 168 0.69 -2.99 -16.53
C LEU A 168 -0.30 -3.96 -15.89
N ILE A 169 -0.20 -4.20 -14.57
CA ILE A 169 -1.14 -5.06 -13.85
C ILE A 169 -2.50 -4.38 -13.76
N ALA A 170 -2.54 -3.10 -13.37
CA ALA A 170 -3.77 -2.33 -13.25
C ALA A 170 -4.51 -2.21 -14.59
N LYS A 171 -3.81 -1.87 -15.68
CA LYS A 171 -4.40 -1.71 -17.02
C LYS A 171 -5.03 -3.00 -17.56
N ARG A 172 -4.45 -4.18 -17.32
CA ARG A 172 -5.04 -5.46 -17.74
C ARG A 172 -6.43 -5.70 -17.17
N ILE A 173 -6.78 -5.00 -16.08
CA ILE A 173 -8.10 -5.08 -15.46
C ILE A 173 -9.08 -4.19 -16.20
N ASP A 174 -8.70 -2.97 -16.53
CA ASP A 174 -9.54 -2.05 -17.30
C ASP A 174 -9.90 -2.65 -18.67
N ASP A 175 -8.92 -3.24 -19.36
CA ASP A 175 -9.13 -3.92 -20.66
C ASP A 175 -10.07 -5.14 -20.55
N GLN A 176 -10.12 -5.84 -19.40
CA GLN A 176 -11.04 -6.97 -19.16
C GLN A 176 -12.45 -6.51 -18.76
N ILE A 177 -12.54 -5.30 -18.26
CA ILE A 177 -13.78 -4.67 -17.78
C ILE A 177 -14.56 -4.06 -18.95
N ASP A 178 -13.92 -3.60 -20.03
CA ASP A 178 -14.51 -2.79 -21.11
C ASP A 178 -15.04 -3.59 -22.33
N TYR A 179 -15.00 -4.93 -22.37
CA TYR A 179 -15.52 -5.66 -23.53
C TYR A 179 -16.65 -6.64 -23.19
N PRO A 180 -17.92 -6.29 -23.49
CA PRO A 180 -18.89 -7.30 -23.91
C PRO A 180 -18.40 -7.82 -25.28
N GLN A 181 -18.12 -9.13 -25.36
CA GLN A 181 -17.77 -9.82 -26.61
C GLN A 181 -18.84 -9.55 -27.67
N SER A 182 -18.71 -8.47 -28.45
CA SER A 182 -19.44 -8.32 -29.69
C SER A 182 -18.88 -9.36 -30.65
N LYS A 183 -19.68 -10.40 -30.90
CA LYS A 183 -19.43 -11.38 -31.95
C LYS A 183 -18.98 -10.67 -33.21
N LYS A 184 -17.74 -10.90 -33.64
CA LYS A 184 -17.28 -10.59 -35.02
C LYS A 184 -18.14 -11.39 -36.00
N ILE A 185 -19.18 -10.77 -36.51
CA ILE A 185 -19.81 -11.23 -37.75
C ILE A 185 -18.85 -10.81 -38.83
N GLY A 186 -18.20 -11.82 -39.43
CA GLY A 186 -17.36 -11.61 -40.59
C GLY A 186 -18.20 -11.08 -41.76
N VAL A 187 -17.93 -9.86 -42.17
CA VAL A 187 -18.39 -9.33 -43.46
C VAL A 187 -17.21 -9.46 -44.41
N HIS A 188 -17.31 -10.41 -45.33
CA HIS A 188 -16.47 -10.45 -46.50
C HIS A 188 -16.76 -9.20 -47.38
N ALA A 189 -15.75 -8.39 -47.56
CA ALA A 189 -15.81 -7.28 -48.50
C ALA A 189 -15.79 -7.86 -49.95
N HIS A 190 -16.90 -7.71 -50.67
CA HIS A 190 -16.90 -7.66 -52.12
C HIS A 190 -17.13 -6.21 -52.53
N SER A 191 -16.14 -5.67 -53.20
CA SER A 191 -16.23 -4.42 -53.95
C SER A 191 -17.13 -4.63 -55.16
N ASP A 192 -18.24 -3.87 -55.26
CA ASP A 192 -18.71 -3.37 -56.53
C ASP A 192 -19.66 -2.18 -56.33
N SER A 193 -19.39 -1.17 -57.10
CA SER A 193 -20.08 0.09 -57.28
C SER A 193 -21.57 -0.09 -57.57
N LEU A 194 -22.41 0.79 -56.97
CA LEU A 194 -23.48 1.50 -57.73
C LEU A 194 -24.19 2.54 -56.82
N SER A 195 -24.29 3.69 -57.40
CA SER A 195 -24.96 4.92 -56.90
C SER A 195 -26.47 4.78 -56.75
N GLY A 196 -27.01 5.43 -55.72
CA GLY A 196 -28.37 5.93 -55.69
C GLY A 196 -29.37 5.01 -55.02
N LEU A 197 -29.71 5.38 -53.74
CA LEU A 197 -31.09 5.25 -53.22
C LEU A 197 -31.16 6.02 -51.86
N LYS A 198 -32.23 6.77 -51.68
CA LYS A 198 -32.51 7.66 -50.56
C LYS A 198 -32.72 6.88 -49.26
N PRO A 199 -32.48 7.49 -48.09
CA PRO A 199 -32.70 6.83 -46.79
C PRO A 199 -34.20 6.76 -46.48
N ASN A 200 -34.74 5.57 -46.30
CA ASN A 200 -36.06 5.33 -45.76
C ASN A 200 -35.97 5.21 -44.25
N SER A 201 -36.47 6.22 -43.58
CA SER A 201 -36.70 6.27 -42.15
C SER A 201 -37.83 5.31 -41.79
N GLU A 202 -37.56 4.21 -41.11
CA GLU A 202 -38.53 3.54 -40.24
C GLU A 202 -38.15 2.14 -39.73
N TYR A 203 -36.83 1.84 -39.59
CA TYR A 203 -36.43 0.54 -39.07
C TYR A 203 -35.29 0.60 -38.04
N ASP A 204 -35.40 1.51 -37.06
CA ASP A 204 -34.44 1.51 -35.95
C ASP A 204 -35.10 2.07 -34.68
N ARG A 205 -36.08 1.37 -34.12
CA ARG A 205 -36.56 1.60 -32.74
C ARG A 205 -37.11 0.33 -32.11
N LYS A 206 -36.25 -0.68 -31.95
CA LYS A 206 -36.37 -1.66 -30.88
C LYS A 206 -35.04 -1.86 -30.21
N VAL A 207 -34.47 -0.81 -29.67
CA VAL A 207 -33.46 -0.91 -28.60
C VAL A 207 -34.20 -1.32 -27.34
N ASN A 208 -33.93 -2.49 -26.87
CA ASN A 208 -34.47 -3.06 -25.65
C ASN A 208 -34.05 -2.17 -24.45
N PRO A 209 -34.95 -1.43 -23.75
CA PRO A 209 -34.57 -0.47 -22.73
C PRO A 209 -34.25 -1.10 -21.37
N LYS A 210 -33.88 -2.39 -21.32
CA LYS A 210 -33.54 -3.12 -20.10
C LYS A 210 -32.21 -3.88 -20.17
N ALA A 211 -31.26 -3.46 -20.96
CA ALA A 211 -29.87 -3.74 -20.65
C ALA A 211 -29.45 -2.74 -19.57
N GLU A 212 -29.71 -3.05 -18.30
CA GLU A 212 -29.01 -2.42 -17.20
C GLU A 212 -27.52 -2.55 -17.52
N ASN A 213 -26.89 -1.41 -17.68
CA ASN A 213 -25.44 -1.29 -17.86
C ASN A 213 -24.83 -1.69 -16.50
N LYS A 214 -24.82 -3.00 -16.19
CA LYS A 214 -24.10 -3.55 -15.04
C LYS A 214 -22.64 -3.35 -15.37
N GLY A 215 -22.04 -2.35 -14.76
CA GLY A 215 -20.62 -2.16 -14.76
C GLY A 215 -19.89 -3.48 -14.43
N PRO A 216 -18.59 -3.55 -14.62
CA PRO A 216 -17.81 -4.77 -14.44
C PRO A 216 -18.04 -5.37 -13.07
N VAL A 217 -18.20 -6.69 -13.00
CA VAL A 217 -18.37 -7.42 -11.73
C VAL A 217 -17.05 -7.34 -10.96
N ARG A 218 -17.03 -6.49 -9.95
CA ARG A 218 -15.90 -6.36 -9.01
C ARG A 218 -16.03 -7.37 -7.87
N ILE A 219 -14.90 -7.84 -7.34
CA ILE A 219 -14.88 -8.66 -6.13
C ILE A 219 -15.23 -7.78 -4.93
N LYS A 220 -16.27 -8.13 -4.21
CA LYS A 220 -16.71 -7.43 -3.01
C LYS A 220 -15.88 -7.86 -1.79
N VAL A 221 -15.16 -6.92 -1.21
CA VAL A 221 -14.17 -7.16 -0.16
C VAL A 221 -14.65 -6.60 1.17
N LEU A 222 -14.78 -7.45 2.19
CA LEU A 222 -14.77 -7.02 3.58
C LEU A 222 -13.32 -6.85 4.02
N MET A 223 -12.97 -5.76 4.70
CA MET A 223 -11.59 -5.49 5.09
C MET A 223 -11.44 -5.21 6.58
N ASN A 224 -10.30 -5.67 7.14
CA ASN A 224 -9.90 -5.51 8.54
C ASN A 224 -10.72 -6.35 9.53
N ILE A 225 -10.55 -6.06 10.82
CA ILE A 225 -11.35 -6.50 11.98
C ILE A 225 -11.57 -5.29 12.89
N PRO A 226 -12.47 -5.37 13.88
CA PRO A 226 -12.63 -4.29 14.84
C PRO A 226 -11.38 -4.13 15.71
N TYR A 227 -11.09 -2.90 16.07
CA TYR A 227 -10.18 -2.54 17.16
C TYR A 227 -11.04 -2.13 18.38
N GLY A 228 -11.01 -2.93 19.43
CA GLY A 228 -12.04 -2.85 20.47
C GLY A 228 -13.42 -3.15 19.88
N ASP A 229 -14.36 -2.24 20.09
CA ASP A 229 -15.75 -2.37 19.59
C ASP A 229 -15.99 -1.62 18.27
N VAL A 230 -14.94 -1.06 17.65
CA VAL A 230 -15.05 -0.22 16.45
C VAL A 230 -14.38 -0.88 15.26
N TRP A 231 -15.13 -1.04 14.17
CA TRP A 231 -14.61 -1.50 12.89
C TRP A 231 -14.28 -0.31 11.98
N TYR A 232 -13.05 -0.22 11.52
CA TYR A 232 -12.60 0.85 10.64
C TYR A 232 -12.58 0.37 9.20
N VAL A 233 -13.54 0.88 8.40
CA VAL A 233 -13.58 0.65 6.95
C VAL A 233 -12.71 1.70 6.27
N PRO A 234 -11.72 1.33 5.43
CA PRO A 234 -10.91 2.29 4.68
C PRO A 234 -11.75 3.18 3.78
N GLY A 235 -11.38 4.44 3.66
CA GLY A 235 -12.00 5.36 2.70
C GLY A 235 -11.75 4.92 1.25
N GLY A 236 -12.65 5.28 0.33
CA GLY A 236 -12.60 4.86 -1.07
C GLY A 236 -11.37 5.35 -1.85
N GLU A 237 -10.73 6.42 -1.38
CA GLU A 237 -9.50 6.95 -1.98
C GLU A 237 -8.22 6.59 -1.20
N SER A 238 -8.34 5.82 -0.10
CA SER A 238 -7.20 5.39 0.69
C SER A 238 -6.27 4.43 -0.08
N TYR A 239 -5.04 4.29 0.41
CA TYR A 239 -4.02 3.37 -0.13
C TYR A 239 -4.56 1.95 -0.40
N MET A 240 -5.23 1.35 0.59
CA MET A 240 -5.76 0.00 0.43
C MET A 240 -6.95 -0.07 -0.53
N ALA A 241 -7.81 0.96 -0.53
CA ALA A 241 -8.94 1.01 -1.46
C ALA A 241 -8.47 1.14 -2.91
N ARG A 242 -7.41 1.91 -3.16
CA ARG A 242 -6.79 2.01 -4.49
C ARG A 242 -6.19 0.68 -4.92
N LEU A 243 -5.41 0.00 -4.08
CA LEU A 243 -4.86 -1.33 -4.36
C LEU A 243 -5.96 -2.36 -4.68
N VAL A 244 -7.02 -2.39 -3.88
CA VAL A 244 -8.16 -3.30 -4.10
C VAL A 244 -8.88 -2.97 -5.41
N ARG A 245 -9.12 -1.68 -5.69
CA ARG A 245 -9.74 -1.21 -6.93
C ARG A 245 -8.91 -1.56 -8.16
N ASP A 246 -7.60 -1.29 -8.11
CA ASP A 246 -6.65 -1.57 -9.18
C ASP A 246 -6.43 -3.07 -9.39
N ALA A 247 -6.74 -3.90 -8.38
CA ALA A 247 -6.81 -5.35 -8.49
C ALA A 247 -8.14 -5.90 -9.02
N GLY A 248 -9.15 -5.04 -9.22
CA GLY A 248 -10.49 -5.43 -9.73
C GLY A 248 -11.49 -5.77 -8.64
N GLY A 249 -11.28 -5.27 -7.40
CA GLY A 249 -12.19 -5.38 -6.27
C GLY A 249 -12.85 -4.05 -5.89
N GLU A 250 -13.68 -4.11 -4.86
CA GLU A 250 -14.26 -2.95 -4.17
C GLU A 250 -14.39 -3.25 -2.68
N ILE A 251 -14.07 -2.28 -1.82
CA ILE A 251 -14.21 -2.43 -0.37
C ILE A 251 -15.66 -2.09 0.02
N LEU A 252 -16.33 -3.04 0.63
CA LEU A 252 -17.69 -2.86 1.13
C LEU A 252 -17.73 -1.79 2.23
N GLY A 253 -18.65 -0.84 2.09
CA GLY A 253 -18.82 0.26 3.03
C GLY A 253 -17.82 1.41 2.89
N ALA A 254 -16.84 1.33 1.98
CA ALA A 254 -15.99 2.46 1.64
C ALA A 254 -16.80 3.58 0.98
N LYS A 255 -16.46 4.84 1.30
CA LYS A 255 -17.09 5.99 0.69
C LYS A 255 -16.19 6.60 -0.37
N GLU A 256 -16.72 6.75 -1.56
CA GLU A 256 -16.04 7.40 -2.68
C GLU A 256 -15.68 8.85 -2.33
N GLY A 257 -14.51 9.32 -2.77
CA GLY A 257 -14.00 10.66 -2.50
C GLY A 257 -13.41 10.86 -1.08
N GLU A 258 -13.50 9.89 -0.18
CA GLU A 258 -12.92 9.95 1.16
C GLU A 258 -11.65 9.09 1.25
N SER A 259 -10.53 9.65 1.77
CA SER A 259 -9.30 8.91 2.08
C SER A 259 -9.31 8.35 3.50
N GLN A 260 -9.99 9.02 4.43
CA GLN A 260 -10.01 8.62 5.84
C GLN A 260 -10.92 7.43 6.07
N SER A 261 -10.53 6.59 7.05
CA SER A 261 -11.33 5.44 7.45
C SER A 261 -12.61 5.88 8.17
N ARG A 262 -13.70 5.17 7.92
CA ARG A 262 -15.00 5.34 8.57
C ARG A 262 -15.19 4.30 9.68
N ALA A 263 -15.63 4.73 10.84
CA ALA A 263 -16.04 3.85 11.93
C ALA A 263 -17.43 3.27 11.66
N ILE A 264 -17.57 1.95 11.85
CA ILE A 264 -18.85 1.22 11.83
C ILE A 264 -18.90 0.26 13.02
N THR A 265 -20.07 -0.27 13.31
CA THR A 265 -20.24 -1.32 14.32
C THR A 265 -19.94 -2.72 13.76
N VAL A 266 -19.76 -3.71 14.63
CA VAL A 266 -19.57 -5.12 14.22
C VAL A 266 -20.83 -5.67 13.55
N GLU A 267 -22.01 -5.20 13.96
CA GLU A 267 -23.32 -5.56 13.38
C GLU A 267 -23.45 -5.02 11.95
N GLU A 268 -23.01 -3.78 11.69
CA GLU A 268 -22.96 -3.22 10.33
C GLU A 268 -21.99 -4.02 9.47
N ALA A 269 -20.81 -4.37 9.99
CA ALA A 269 -19.85 -5.22 9.29
C ALA A 269 -20.44 -6.62 9.00
N TYR A 270 -21.25 -7.18 9.91
CA TYR A 270 -21.98 -8.42 9.67
C TYR A 270 -22.98 -8.29 8.52
N VAL A 271 -23.70 -7.18 8.42
CA VAL A 271 -24.59 -6.93 7.27
C VAL A 271 -23.81 -6.90 5.97
N LEU A 272 -22.69 -6.16 5.93
CA LEU A 272 -21.80 -6.10 4.76
C LEU A 272 -21.20 -7.47 4.41
N SER A 273 -20.89 -8.30 5.41
CA SER A 273 -20.31 -9.64 5.20
C SER A 273 -21.21 -10.58 4.38
N LYS A 274 -22.51 -10.33 4.32
CA LYS A 274 -23.47 -11.15 3.54
C LYS A 274 -23.29 -10.97 2.02
N GLU A 275 -22.68 -9.86 1.62
CA GLU A 275 -22.42 -9.55 0.23
C GLU A 275 -20.95 -9.78 -0.15
N ALA A 276 -20.06 -10.06 0.83
CA ALA A 276 -18.64 -10.18 0.61
C ALA A 276 -18.28 -11.48 -0.09
N ASP A 277 -17.51 -11.36 -1.17
CA ASP A 277 -16.86 -12.49 -1.87
C ASP A 277 -15.56 -12.89 -1.17
N CYS A 278 -14.87 -11.91 -0.55
CA CYS A 278 -13.58 -12.09 0.08
C CYS A 278 -13.47 -11.24 1.35
N TRP A 279 -12.75 -11.76 2.37
CA TRP A 279 -12.35 -11.01 3.55
C TRP A 279 -10.82 -10.85 3.55
N LEU A 280 -10.35 -9.60 3.57
CA LEU A 280 -8.92 -9.27 3.60
C LEU A 280 -8.50 -8.68 4.94
N ASN A 281 -7.26 -9.01 5.36
CA ASN A 281 -6.58 -8.45 6.52
C ASN A 281 -7.32 -8.64 7.85
N PRO A 282 -7.76 -9.85 8.21
CA PRO A 282 -8.46 -10.11 9.48
C PRO A 282 -7.49 -10.13 10.69
N GLY A 283 -6.66 -9.10 10.84
CA GLY A 283 -5.74 -8.93 11.97
C GLY A 283 -4.63 -9.99 12.03
N TRP A 284 -4.35 -10.52 13.22
CA TRP A 284 -3.28 -11.51 13.44
C TRP A 284 -3.72 -12.95 13.32
N CYS A 285 -4.94 -13.21 12.84
CA CYS A 285 -5.48 -14.55 12.72
C CYS A 285 -4.77 -15.35 11.61
N ARG A 286 -4.30 -16.54 11.94
CA ARG A 286 -3.64 -17.47 11.01
C ARG A 286 -4.56 -18.61 10.56
N SER A 287 -5.65 -18.83 11.29
CA SER A 287 -6.64 -19.86 10.98
C SER A 287 -8.06 -19.32 11.18
N ARG A 288 -9.04 -19.99 10.59
CA ARG A 288 -10.44 -19.72 10.84
C ARG A 288 -10.79 -19.85 12.32
N ARG A 289 -10.17 -20.81 13.01
CA ARG A 289 -10.35 -21.02 14.45
C ARG A 289 -9.87 -19.80 15.26
N ASP A 290 -8.72 -19.20 14.91
CA ASP A 290 -8.22 -18.01 15.60
C ASP A 290 -9.18 -16.83 15.38
N LEU A 291 -9.67 -16.68 14.15
CA LEU A 291 -10.63 -15.64 13.79
C LEU A 291 -11.93 -15.78 14.57
N ASP A 292 -12.51 -16.97 14.61
CA ASP A 292 -13.74 -17.26 15.35
C ASP A 292 -13.56 -17.14 16.88
N ALA A 293 -12.35 -17.32 17.38
CA ALA A 293 -12.00 -17.11 18.79
C ALA A 293 -11.81 -15.64 19.15
N SER A 294 -11.35 -14.81 18.21
CA SER A 294 -11.12 -13.39 18.45
C SER A 294 -12.41 -12.59 18.66
N ASN A 295 -13.52 -13.01 18.03
CA ASN A 295 -14.84 -12.45 18.26
C ASN A 295 -15.92 -13.51 17.95
N PRO A 296 -16.81 -13.85 18.91
CA PRO A 296 -17.84 -14.87 18.74
C PRO A 296 -18.81 -14.63 17.57
N MET A 297 -19.03 -13.36 17.17
CA MET A 297 -19.88 -13.02 16.02
C MET A 297 -19.29 -13.51 14.69
N PHE A 298 -17.96 -13.66 14.57
CA PHE A 298 -17.32 -14.06 13.33
C PHE A 298 -17.68 -15.46 12.87
N LYS A 299 -18.15 -16.32 13.76
CA LYS A 299 -18.75 -17.63 13.41
C LYS A 299 -19.94 -17.50 12.45
N ASN A 300 -20.59 -16.34 12.44
CA ASN A 300 -21.74 -16.06 11.57
C ASN A 300 -21.36 -15.43 10.22
N PHE A 301 -20.10 -15.00 10.05
CA PHE A 301 -19.60 -14.44 8.79
C PHE A 301 -19.30 -15.58 7.81
N ARG A 302 -20.17 -15.75 6.81
CA ARG A 302 -20.12 -16.85 5.83
C ARG A 302 -19.41 -16.42 4.54
N ILE A 303 -18.23 -15.82 4.68
CA ILE A 303 -17.44 -15.34 3.54
C ILE A 303 -16.62 -16.51 2.98
N PRO A 304 -16.69 -16.78 1.66
CA PRO A 304 -16.12 -18.00 1.06
C PRO A 304 -14.59 -18.01 1.04
N ALA A 305 -13.94 -16.83 1.00
CA ALA A 305 -12.49 -16.72 0.91
C ALA A 305 -11.97 -15.69 1.92
N ILE A 306 -10.95 -16.07 2.69
CA ILE A 306 -10.33 -15.20 3.70
C ILE A 306 -8.82 -15.21 3.49
N TYR A 307 -8.23 -14.03 3.32
CA TYR A 307 -6.79 -13.87 3.13
C TYR A 307 -6.22 -12.80 4.05
N ASN A 308 -5.05 -13.10 4.62
CA ASN A 308 -4.36 -12.19 5.53
C ASN A 308 -2.99 -11.79 4.99
N ASN A 309 -2.60 -10.54 5.19
CA ASN A 309 -1.30 -9.99 4.78
C ASN A 309 -0.15 -10.35 5.74
N THR A 310 -0.27 -11.45 6.47
CA THR A 310 0.67 -11.89 7.53
C THR A 310 1.55 -13.07 7.12
N ARG A 311 1.74 -13.32 5.82
CA ARG A 311 2.63 -14.39 5.36
C ARG A 311 4.08 -14.16 5.78
N ARG A 312 4.52 -12.92 5.82
CA ARG A 312 5.90 -12.52 6.10
C ARG A 312 5.96 -11.65 7.35
N VAL A 313 5.87 -12.32 8.50
CA VAL A 313 5.96 -11.66 9.81
C VAL A 313 7.19 -12.13 10.56
N THR A 314 7.83 -11.20 11.28
CA THR A 314 8.98 -11.52 12.16
C THR A 314 8.50 -12.15 13.46
N SER A 315 9.42 -12.80 14.19
CA SER A 315 9.11 -13.31 15.53
C SER A 315 8.74 -12.21 16.54
N GLY A 316 9.19 -10.97 16.29
CA GLY A 316 8.84 -9.81 17.10
C GLY A 316 7.51 -9.14 16.72
N GLY A 317 6.81 -9.64 15.70
CA GLY A 317 5.53 -9.09 15.24
C GLY A 317 5.63 -8.05 14.11
N GLY A 318 6.83 -7.80 13.56
CA GLY A 318 6.98 -6.97 12.37
C GLY A 318 6.33 -7.64 11.16
N ASN A 319 5.70 -6.84 10.30
CA ASN A 319 5.01 -7.34 9.11
C ASN A 319 5.62 -6.71 7.85
N ASP A 320 6.28 -7.54 7.04
CA ASP A 320 6.97 -7.13 5.81
C ASP A 320 6.03 -6.48 4.77
N PHE A 321 4.72 -6.73 4.84
CA PHE A 321 3.74 -6.01 4.05
C PHE A 321 3.81 -4.48 4.27
N TRP A 322 4.07 -4.05 5.51
CA TRP A 322 4.22 -2.64 5.89
C TRP A 322 5.67 -2.15 5.88
N GLU A 323 6.63 -2.99 5.51
CA GLU A 323 8.04 -2.65 5.31
C GLU A 323 8.37 -2.69 3.82
N SER A 324 8.74 -3.82 3.24
CA SER A 324 9.09 -3.92 1.82
C SER A 324 7.91 -3.66 0.87
N GLY A 325 6.68 -3.85 1.33
CA GLY A 325 5.46 -3.58 0.55
C GLY A 325 5.27 -2.10 0.20
N TYR A 326 5.82 -1.17 0.98
CA TYR A 326 5.81 0.26 0.63
C TYR A 326 6.62 0.56 -0.63
N VAL A 327 7.73 -0.15 -0.80
CA VAL A 327 8.59 -0.03 -2.00
C VAL A 327 8.02 -0.81 -3.17
N ASN A 328 7.30 -1.92 -2.89
CA ASN A 328 6.87 -2.91 -3.88
C ASN A 328 5.34 -3.04 -4.02
N PRO A 329 4.59 -1.95 -4.28
CA PRO A 329 3.14 -2.01 -4.42
C PRO A 329 2.68 -2.90 -5.59
N GLN A 330 3.49 -3.07 -6.65
CA GLN A 330 3.23 -3.98 -7.77
C GLN A 330 3.16 -5.45 -7.32
N VAL A 331 3.91 -5.83 -6.28
CA VAL A 331 3.87 -7.18 -5.71
C VAL A 331 2.59 -7.38 -4.90
N ILE A 332 2.17 -6.37 -4.12
CA ILE A 332 0.89 -6.39 -3.40
C ILE A 332 -0.27 -6.47 -4.41
N LEU A 333 -0.23 -5.66 -5.46
CA LEU A 333 -1.25 -5.65 -6.50
C LEU A 333 -1.35 -7.00 -7.22
N LYS A 334 -0.21 -7.64 -7.49
CA LYS A 334 -0.16 -8.99 -8.07
C LYS A 334 -0.79 -10.04 -7.14
N ASP A 335 -0.51 -9.98 -5.84
CA ASP A 335 -1.12 -10.88 -4.86
C ASP A 335 -2.65 -10.71 -4.83
N LEU A 336 -3.13 -9.46 -4.71
CA LEU A 336 -4.57 -9.16 -4.70
C LEU A 336 -5.24 -9.62 -5.98
N ARG A 337 -4.63 -9.39 -7.15
CA ARG A 337 -5.13 -9.90 -8.43
C ARG A 337 -5.25 -11.41 -8.44
N THR A 338 -4.20 -12.11 -7.98
CA THR A 338 -4.19 -13.57 -7.90
C THR A 338 -5.29 -14.10 -6.98
N ILE A 339 -5.49 -13.44 -5.84
CA ILE A 339 -6.58 -13.75 -4.89
C ILE A 339 -7.95 -13.57 -5.58
N PHE A 340 -8.18 -12.44 -6.25
CA PHE A 340 -9.47 -12.15 -6.87
C PHE A 340 -9.79 -13.08 -8.05
N ASP A 341 -8.80 -13.45 -8.84
CA ASP A 341 -8.97 -14.46 -9.90
C ASP A 341 -9.28 -15.85 -9.33
N ALA A 342 -8.69 -16.19 -8.18
CA ALA A 342 -8.98 -17.42 -7.46
C ALA A 342 -10.41 -17.44 -6.89
N VAL A 343 -10.82 -16.34 -6.25
CA VAL A 343 -12.19 -16.17 -5.74
C VAL A 343 -13.21 -16.34 -6.86
N LYS A 344 -13.00 -15.68 -8.02
CA LYS A 344 -13.87 -15.84 -9.21
C LYS A 344 -13.94 -17.26 -9.72
N SER A 345 -12.85 -18.01 -9.64
CA SER A 345 -12.75 -19.39 -10.17
C SER A 345 -13.01 -20.48 -9.12
N GLY A 346 -13.25 -20.12 -7.85
CA GLY A 346 -13.43 -21.07 -6.74
C GLY A 346 -12.18 -21.90 -6.42
N LYS A 347 -10.97 -21.35 -6.70
CA LYS A 347 -9.68 -22.03 -6.49
C LYS A 347 -8.94 -21.46 -5.28
N SER A 348 -8.03 -22.25 -4.71
CA SER A 348 -7.07 -21.80 -3.67
C SER A 348 -5.72 -21.46 -4.30
N VAL A 349 -5.01 -20.43 -3.81
CA VAL A 349 -3.73 -19.95 -4.33
C VAL A 349 -2.69 -19.60 -3.25
N SER A 350 -2.81 -20.17 -2.08
CA SER A 350 -1.98 -19.77 -0.92
C SER A 350 -0.46 -19.82 -1.17
N ASP A 351 0.03 -20.77 -1.98
CA ASP A 351 1.47 -20.99 -2.14
C ASP A 351 2.15 -20.02 -3.13
N SER A 352 1.39 -19.36 -3.99
CA SER A 352 1.91 -18.43 -5.00
C SER A 352 1.95 -16.97 -4.56
N LEU A 353 1.41 -16.65 -3.38
CA LEU A 353 1.33 -15.29 -2.86
C LEU A 353 2.62 -14.89 -2.13
N TYR A 354 3.00 -13.62 -2.21
CA TYR A 354 4.20 -13.11 -1.56
C TYR A 354 3.92 -12.58 -0.15
N TYR A 355 2.93 -11.70 0.00
CA TYR A 355 2.56 -11.08 1.28
C TYR A 355 1.36 -11.75 1.94
N TYR A 356 0.46 -12.33 1.15
CA TYR A 356 -0.79 -12.89 1.65
C TYR A 356 -0.72 -14.38 1.94
N ILE A 357 -1.54 -14.82 2.88
CA ILE A 357 -1.79 -16.22 3.20
C ILE A 357 -3.29 -16.46 3.30
N GLU A 358 -3.77 -17.61 2.82
CA GLU A 358 -5.17 -18.02 3.00
C GLU A 358 -5.41 -18.45 4.45
N VAL A 359 -6.51 -17.94 5.05
CA VAL A 359 -6.95 -18.28 6.42
C VAL A 359 -7.97 -19.40 6.32
N LYS A 360 -7.56 -20.64 6.67
CA LYS A 360 -8.38 -21.87 6.62
C LYS A 360 -8.88 -22.30 7.98
#